data_67a8abf11681e65e3de06693d25ff02e
#
_entry.id   67a8abf11681e65e3de06693d25ff02e
#
_cell.length_a   1.000
_cell.length_b   1.000
_cell.length_c   1.000
_cell.angle_alpha   90.00
_cell.angle_beta   90.00
_cell.angle_gamma   90.00
#
_symmetry.space_group_name_H-M   'P 1'
#
loop_
_entity.id
_entity.type
_entity.pdbx_description
1 polymer ?
#
loop_
_entity_poly.entity_id
_entity_poly.type
_entity_poly.pdbx_seq_one_letter_code
_entity_poly.pdbx_strand_id
1 'polypeptide(L)'
;MRTAVLALAAAALLAGCGGDDSTTDTTTTTVPVETSTARVYFLRDGKVWPAARKVPETGELEPILEELVAGPSDDEQQLGFTTALPEDFDVPEIAVANGVATLDIPDDLSDEALAQLVYTLTQVDPVVTSVDLGGRSVTRADFEDVTPPILVESPLAFQEVGNPVQALGTANTFEATFEYDLLDPAGKVLKHDFATATSGSGTRGTFDFKVPFEAPNGVARLVVYERSAADGSKTHVVEIPISLAK
;
A
#
# COMPACT_ATOMS: atom_id res chain seq x y z
N MET A 1 26.89 -27.39 -56.73
CA MET A 1 26.74 -28.81 -57.14
C MET A 1 25.60 -29.38 -56.30
N ARG A 2 24.50 -29.69 -57.00
CA ARG A 2 23.66 -30.91 -56.90
C ARG A 2 23.01 -31.13 -55.55
N THR A 3 21.73 -31.37 -55.34
CA THR A 3 20.62 -31.77 -56.28
C THR A 3 19.32 -31.62 -55.49
N ALA A 4 18.27 -31.20 -56.17
CA ALA A 4 16.89 -31.22 -55.75
C ALA A 4 16.35 -32.67 -55.74
N VAL A 5 15.41 -32.97 -54.87
CA VAL A 5 14.40 -34.01 -55.11
C VAL A 5 13.03 -33.53 -54.65
N LEU A 6 12.17 -33.43 -55.63
CA LEU A 6 10.73 -33.18 -55.59
C LEU A 6 10.03 -34.53 -55.42
N ALA A 7 9.04 -34.65 -54.54
CA ALA A 7 8.07 -35.74 -54.58
C ALA A 7 6.67 -35.21 -54.31
N LEU A 8 5.86 -35.35 -55.32
CA LEU A 8 4.43 -35.03 -55.45
C LEU A 8 3.64 -36.33 -55.23
N ALA A 9 2.51 -36.27 -54.55
CA ALA A 9 1.30 -37.12 -54.73
C ALA A 9 0.48 -37.12 -53.43
N ALA A 10 -0.80 -37.13 -53.34
CA ALA A 10 -1.94 -37.08 -54.23
C ALA A 10 -3.18 -36.82 -53.35
N ALA A 11 -4.20 -36.22 -53.95
CA ALA A 11 -5.48 -35.92 -53.33
C ALA A 11 -6.32 -37.16 -53.06
N ALA A 12 -7.11 -37.12 -51.97
CA ALA A 12 -8.33 -37.91 -51.85
C ALA A 12 -9.45 -37.03 -51.27
N LEU A 13 -10.43 -36.71 -52.09
CA LEU A 13 -11.69 -36.09 -51.72
C LEU A 13 -12.61 -37.21 -51.14
N LEU A 14 -13.14 -36.98 -49.97
CA LEU A 14 -14.34 -37.64 -49.49
C LEU A 14 -15.29 -36.57 -48.93
N ALA A 15 -16.36 -36.35 -49.67
CA ALA A 15 -17.50 -35.55 -49.26
C ALA A 15 -18.32 -36.36 -48.22
N GLY A 16 -18.62 -35.75 -47.09
CA GLY A 16 -19.58 -36.20 -46.10
C GLY A 16 -20.35 -35.00 -45.57
N CYS A 17 -21.60 -34.86 -46.07
CA CYS A 17 -22.61 -33.95 -45.50
C CYS A 17 -23.05 -34.44 -44.13
N GLY A 18 -23.27 -33.53 -43.18
CA GLY A 18 -24.14 -33.79 -42.05
C GLY A 18 -23.84 -32.93 -40.82
N GLY A 19 -24.75 -31.99 -40.49
CA GLY A 19 -25.00 -31.53 -39.13
C GLY A 19 -24.40 -30.19 -38.76
N ASP A 20 -25.20 -29.12 -38.85
CA ASP A 20 -25.06 -27.89 -38.13
C ASP A 20 -25.06 -28.16 -36.63
N ASP A 21 -23.97 -27.80 -35.97
CA ASP A 21 -23.95 -27.33 -34.61
C ASP A 21 -22.70 -26.43 -34.44
N SER A 22 -22.88 -25.17 -34.83
CA SER A 22 -21.87 -24.15 -34.61
C SER A 22 -21.94 -23.70 -33.15
N THR A 23 -21.40 -24.50 -32.24
CA THR A 23 -20.96 -24.00 -30.95
C THR A 23 -19.67 -23.22 -31.19
N THR A 24 -19.81 -21.90 -31.34
CA THR A 24 -18.69 -20.97 -31.30
C THR A 24 -18.21 -20.94 -29.88
N ASP A 25 -17.26 -21.82 -29.54
CA ASP A 25 -16.46 -21.68 -28.32
C ASP A 25 -15.67 -20.37 -28.45
N THR A 26 -16.27 -19.29 -27.95
CA THR A 26 -15.58 -18.04 -27.74
C THR A 26 -14.64 -18.22 -26.55
N THR A 27 -13.45 -18.75 -26.81
CA THR A 27 -12.37 -18.74 -25.84
C THR A 27 -12.03 -17.28 -25.60
N THR A 28 -12.64 -16.68 -24.56
CA THR A 28 -12.27 -15.38 -24.06
C THR A 28 -10.86 -15.50 -23.49
N THR A 29 -9.86 -15.14 -24.28
CA THR A 29 -8.48 -14.98 -23.81
C THR A 29 -8.46 -13.80 -22.86
N THR A 30 -8.58 -14.09 -21.57
CA THR A 30 -8.38 -13.07 -20.52
C THR A 30 -6.91 -12.67 -20.56
N VAL A 31 -6.61 -11.49 -21.06
CA VAL A 31 -5.28 -10.89 -20.96
C VAL A 31 -5.02 -10.68 -19.47
N PRO A 32 -3.91 -11.17 -18.91
CA PRO A 32 -3.58 -10.88 -17.51
C PRO A 32 -3.47 -9.36 -17.32
N VAL A 33 -4.25 -8.82 -16.37
CA VAL A 33 -4.10 -7.42 -15.96
C VAL A 33 -2.87 -7.34 -15.08
N GLU A 34 -1.91 -6.51 -15.45
CA GLU A 34 -0.76 -6.22 -14.60
C GLU A 34 -1.25 -5.51 -13.33
N THR A 35 -0.67 -5.88 -12.17
CA THR A 35 -1.06 -5.33 -10.88
C THR A 35 0.13 -4.69 -10.18
N SER A 36 -0.10 -3.58 -9.54
CA SER A 36 0.85 -2.91 -8.65
C SER A 36 0.43 -3.05 -7.19
N THR A 37 1.32 -2.67 -6.28
CA THR A 37 0.99 -2.60 -4.85
C THR A 37 0.69 -1.16 -4.48
N ALA A 38 -0.57 -0.88 -4.14
CA ALA A 38 -1.01 0.38 -3.57
C ALA A 38 -1.06 0.30 -2.04
N ARG A 39 -1.00 1.46 -1.39
CA ARG A 39 -1.29 1.62 0.03
C ARG A 39 -2.73 2.10 0.17
N VAL A 40 -3.50 1.45 1.02
CA VAL A 40 -4.75 1.99 1.54
C VAL A 40 -4.58 2.26 3.02
N TYR A 41 -5.26 3.26 3.55
CA TYR A 41 -5.07 3.64 4.95
C TYR A 41 -6.31 3.32 5.76
N PHE A 42 -6.16 2.36 6.65
CA PHE A 42 -7.14 2.02 7.67
C PHE A 42 -6.81 2.68 9.00
N LEU A 43 -7.55 2.37 10.03
CA LEU A 43 -7.29 2.85 11.38
C LEU A 43 -6.73 1.71 12.25
N ARG A 44 -5.83 2.07 13.15
CA ARG A 44 -5.41 1.23 14.27
C ARG A 44 -5.22 2.14 15.48
N ASP A 45 -5.86 1.81 16.58
CA ASP A 45 -5.87 2.64 17.79
C ASP A 45 -6.31 4.10 17.52
N GLY A 46 -7.29 4.30 16.60
CA GLY A 46 -7.79 5.61 16.19
C GLY A 46 -6.83 6.44 15.32
N LYS A 47 -5.75 5.85 14.80
CA LYS A 47 -4.76 6.50 13.94
C LYS A 47 -4.68 5.81 12.58
N VAL A 48 -4.31 6.59 11.55
CA VAL A 48 -4.14 6.04 10.18
C VAL A 48 -2.93 5.11 10.10
N TRP A 49 -3.12 3.98 9.42
CA TRP A 49 -2.10 2.96 9.17
C TRP A 49 -2.19 2.43 7.75
N PRO A 50 -1.05 2.33 7.03
CA PRO A 50 -1.05 1.80 5.68
C PRO A 50 -1.17 0.27 5.67
N ALA A 51 -1.97 -0.23 4.73
CA ALA A 51 -2.07 -1.64 4.38
C ALA A 51 -1.80 -1.82 2.88
N ALA A 52 -1.22 -2.96 2.51
CA ALA A 52 -0.92 -3.27 1.12
C ALA A 52 -2.16 -3.79 0.39
N ARG A 53 -2.41 -3.31 -0.83
CA ARG A 53 -3.43 -3.85 -1.73
C ARG A 53 -2.86 -4.08 -3.12
N LYS A 54 -3.30 -5.14 -3.77
CA LYS A 54 -3.00 -5.39 -5.17
C LYS A 54 -4.09 -4.80 -6.02
N VAL A 55 -3.74 -3.79 -6.80
CA VAL A 55 -4.67 -3.07 -7.69
C VAL A 55 -4.20 -3.16 -9.14
N PRO A 56 -5.10 -3.08 -10.13
CA PRO A 56 -4.72 -2.96 -11.52
C PRO A 56 -3.78 -1.78 -11.76
N GLU A 57 -2.76 -1.97 -12.60
CA GLU A 57 -1.82 -0.90 -12.97
C GLU A 57 -2.41 -0.03 -14.09
N THR A 58 -3.55 0.60 -13.85
CA THR A 58 -4.26 1.45 -14.79
C THR A 58 -3.94 2.94 -14.63
N GLY A 59 -3.41 3.34 -13.48
CA GLY A 59 -3.25 4.73 -13.09
C GLY A 59 -4.56 5.40 -12.63
N GLU A 60 -5.64 4.63 -12.53
CA GLU A 60 -6.93 5.08 -12.02
C GLU A 60 -6.97 4.98 -10.49
N LEU A 61 -7.74 5.85 -9.84
CA LEU A 61 -7.85 5.91 -8.38
C LEU A 61 -9.01 5.08 -7.84
N GLU A 62 -10.03 4.84 -8.66
CA GLU A 62 -11.21 4.07 -8.29
C GLU A 62 -10.85 2.69 -7.72
N PRO A 63 -9.98 1.86 -8.34
CA PRO A 63 -9.63 0.56 -7.79
C PRO A 63 -8.97 0.64 -6.40
N ILE A 64 -8.27 1.74 -6.11
CA ILE A 64 -7.67 1.96 -4.80
C ILE A 64 -8.72 2.32 -3.75
N LEU A 65 -9.72 3.14 -4.13
CA LEU A 65 -10.84 3.45 -3.25
C LEU A 65 -11.77 2.26 -3.05
N GLU A 66 -11.97 1.41 -4.07
CA GLU A 66 -12.70 0.15 -3.92
C GLU A 66 -12.09 -0.71 -2.80
N GLU A 67 -10.76 -0.83 -2.78
CA GLU A 67 -10.03 -1.56 -1.73
C GLU A 67 -10.14 -0.90 -0.36
N LEU A 68 -10.21 0.43 -0.29
CA LEU A 68 -10.44 1.15 0.95
C LEU A 68 -11.86 0.92 1.47
N VAL A 69 -12.87 1.02 0.60
CA VAL A 69 -14.29 0.82 0.93
C VAL A 69 -14.57 -0.64 1.33
N ALA A 70 -13.90 -1.61 0.68
CA ALA A 70 -13.97 -3.03 1.06
C ALA A 70 -13.52 -3.28 2.51
N GLY A 71 -12.75 -2.36 3.10
CA GLY A 71 -12.31 -2.42 4.48
C GLY A 71 -11.10 -3.32 4.74
N PRO A 72 -10.67 -3.43 6.01
CA PRO A 72 -9.57 -4.30 6.40
C PRO A 72 -9.96 -5.77 6.30
N SER A 73 -9.02 -6.60 5.82
CA SER A 73 -9.18 -8.06 5.77
C SER A 73 -9.31 -8.68 7.17
N ASP A 74 -9.76 -9.94 7.24
CA ASP A 74 -9.88 -10.66 8.52
C ASP A 74 -8.55 -10.72 9.29
N ASP A 75 -7.43 -10.90 8.59
CA ASP A 75 -6.10 -10.93 9.20
C ASP A 75 -5.70 -9.54 9.74
N GLU A 76 -6.03 -8.48 9.02
CA GLU A 76 -5.80 -7.10 9.46
C GLU A 76 -6.68 -6.73 10.64
N GLN A 77 -7.95 -7.17 10.66
CA GLN A 77 -8.84 -6.99 11.81
C GLN A 77 -8.30 -7.69 13.06
N GLN A 78 -7.70 -8.87 12.94
CA GLN A 78 -7.02 -9.55 14.04
C GLN A 78 -5.81 -8.77 14.56
N LEU A 79 -5.19 -7.93 13.72
CA LEU A 79 -4.11 -7.02 14.09
C LEU A 79 -4.62 -5.66 14.64
N GLY A 80 -5.94 -5.50 14.78
CA GLY A 80 -6.58 -4.30 15.30
C GLY A 80 -6.87 -3.22 14.26
N PHE A 81 -6.83 -3.57 12.98
CA PHE A 81 -7.24 -2.62 11.93
C PHE A 81 -8.77 -2.49 11.90
N THR A 82 -9.23 -1.26 11.72
CA THR A 82 -10.65 -0.89 11.60
C THR A 82 -10.83 0.15 10.50
N THR A 83 -12.07 0.43 10.12
CA THR A 83 -12.43 1.56 9.26
C THR A 83 -13.42 2.46 9.96
N ALA A 84 -13.36 3.76 9.66
CA ALA A 84 -14.37 4.75 10.06
C ALA A 84 -15.33 5.10 8.91
N LEU A 85 -15.12 4.54 7.70
CA LEU A 85 -16.09 4.69 6.63
C LEU A 85 -17.39 3.97 7.01
N PRO A 86 -18.56 4.58 6.79
CA PRO A 86 -19.85 3.92 6.99
C PRO A 86 -19.98 2.61 6.19
N GLU A 87 -20.77 1.64 6.68
CA GLU A 87 -20.99 0.37 5.98
C GLU A 87 -21.70 0.54 4.62
N ASP A 88 -22.46 1.63 4.45
CA ASP A 88 -23.16 2.01 3.22
C ASP A 88 -22.43 3.09 2.40
N PHE A 89 -21.13 3.28 2.68
CA PHE A 89 -20.32 4.24 1.92
C PHE A 89 -19.96 3.66 0.55
N ASP A 90 -20.47 4.32 -0.49
CA ASP A 90 -20.15 3.97 -1.87
C ASP A 90 -18.87 4.65 -2.34
N VAL A 91 -18.18 4.03 -3.32
CA VAL A 91 -17.01 4.63 -3.96
C VAL A 91 -17.43 5.88 -4.72
N PRO A 92 -16.94 7.08 -4.33
CA PRO A 92 -17.34 8.32 -4.99
C PRO A 92 -16.67 8.44 -6.37
N GLU A 93 -17.30 9.21 -7.26
CA GLU A 93 -16.63 9.65 -8.48
C GLU A 93 -15.41 10.51 -8.13
N ILE A 94 -14.31 10.28 -8.84
CA ILE A 94 -13.04 10.99 -8.63
C ILE A 94 -12.66 11.74 -9.88
N ALA A 95 -12.36 13.02 -9.73
CA ALA A 95 -11.72 13.83 -10.76
C ALA A 95 -10.36 14.32 -10.26
N VAL A 96 -9.31 14.17 -11.06
CA VAL A 96 -7.97 14.66 -10.71
C VAL A 96 -7.55 15.75 -11.68
N ALA A 97 -7.23 16.93 -11.16
CA ALA A 97 -6.72 18.05 -11.94
C ALA A 97 -5.67 18.82 -11.14
N ASN A 98 -4.53 19.10 -11.75
CA ASN A 98 -3.45 19.91 -11.15
C ASN A 98 -2.98 19.43 -9.76
N GLY A 99 -2.99 18.11 -9.53
CA GLY A 99 -2.60 17.52 -8.25
C GLY A 99 -3.68 17.58 -7.16
N VAL A 100 -4.91 17.95 -7.51
CA VAL A 100 -6.08 17.94 -6.61
C VAL A 100 -7.01 16.82 -7.04
N ALA A 101 -7.35 15.92 -6.11
CA ALA A 101 -8.42 14.95 -6.28
C ALA A 101 -9.71 15.55 -5.73
N THR A 102 -10.77 15.60 -6.53
CA THR A 102 -12.09 16.10 -6.13
C THR A 102 -13.05 14.93 -5.97
N LEU A 103 -13.70 14.85 -4.80
CA LEU A 103 -14.69 13.84 -4.46
C LEU A 103 -15.99 14.49 -4.01
N ASP A 104 -17.09 13.91 -4.42
CA ASP A 104 -18.41 14.22 -3.89
C ASP A 104 -18.76 13.19 -2.81
N ILE A 105 -18.69 13.60 -1.54
CA ILE A 105 -18.86 12.73 -0.37
C ILE A 105 -19.86 13.35 0.62
N PRO A 106 -20.48 12.54 1.50
CA PRO A 106 -21.30 13.05 2.58
C PRO A 106 -20.59 14.05 3.50
N ASP A 107 -21.29 15.11 3.89
CA ASP A 107 -20.77 16.19 4.74
C ASP A 107 -20.54 15.77 6.21
N ASP A 108 -21.08 14.62 6.63
CA ASP A 108 -21.10 14.15 8.03
C ASP A 108 -20.08 13.06 8.34
N LEU A 109 -19.09 12.85 7.46
CA LEU A 109 -17.98 11.94 7.72
C LEU A 109 -17.10 12.44 8.86
N SER A 110 -16.65 11.53 9.70
CA SER A 110 -15.69 11.83 10.79
C SER A 110 -14.31 12.21 10.25
N ASP A 111 -13.52 12.90 11.06
CA ASP A 111 -12.12 13.23 10.70
C ASP A 111 -11.27 11.97 10.41
N GLU A 112 -11.56 10.85 11.10
CA GLU A 112 -10.89 9.57 10.83
C GLU A 112 -11.26 9.01 9.45
N ALA A 113 -12.53 9.09 9.04
CA ALA A 113 -12.99 8.67 7.71
C ALA A 113 -12.37 9.55 6.62
N LEU A 114 -12.37 10.86 6.81
CA LEU A 114 -11.75 11.81 5.90
C LEU A 114 -10.24 11.59 5.79
N ALA A 115 -9.56 11.33 6.91
CA ALA A 115 -8.14 11.01 6.92
C ALA A 115 -7.82 9.74 6.13
N GLN A 116 -8.63 8.69 6.24
CA GLN A 116 -8.47 7.47 5.46
C GLN A 116 -8.51 7.76 3.95
N LEU A 117 -9.48 8.55 3.47
CA LEU A 117 -9.60 8.97 2.08
C LEU A 117 -8.39 9.81 1.64
N VAL A 118 -8.04 10.84 2.41
CA VAL A 118 -6.94 11.76 2.07
C VAL A 118 -5.60 11.05 2.03
N TYR A 119 -5.29 10.20 3.03
CA TYR A 119 -4.05 9.44 3.07
C TYR A 119 -3.95 8.43 1.92
N THR A 120 -5.06 7.78 1.58
CA THR A 120 -5.11 6.81 0.48
C THR A 120 -4.91 7.48 -0.88
N LEU A 121 -5.53 8.64 -1.11
CA LEU A 121 -5.44 9.32 -2.41
C LEU A 121 -4.10 10.05 -2.62
N THR A 122 -3.54 10.65 -1.56
CA THR A 122 -2.31 11.46 -1.67
C THR A 122 -1.01 10.65 -1.78
N GLN A 123 -1.09 9.33 -2.01
CA GLN A 123 0.09 8.47 -2.23
C GLN A 123 0.28 8.06 -3.70
N VAL A 124 -0.59 8.48 -4.60
CA VAL A 124 -0.67 7.98 -5.99
C VAL A 124 0.10 8.87 -6.98
N ASP A 125 0.58 8.27 -8.08
CA ASP A 125 1.22 8.97 -9.20
C ASP A 125 0.22 9.05 -10.40
N PRO A 126 -0.06 10.25 -10.98
CA PRO A 126 0.57 11.54 -10.68
C PRO A 126 0.22 12.04 -9.27
N VAL A 127 1.18 12.71 -8.64
CA VAL A 127 1.11 13.07 -7.23
C VAL A 127 -0.13 13.91 -6.94
N VAL A 128 -1.10 13.31 -6.23
CA VAL A 128 -2.19 14.05 -5.60
C VAL A 128 -1.65 14.68 -4.32
N THR A 129 -1.66 15.99 -4.24
CA THR A 129 -1.11 16.74 -3.09
C THR A 129 -2.19 17.22 -2.13
N SER A 130 -3.44 17.34 -2.61
CA SER A 130 -4.59 17.72 -1.80
C SER A 130 -5.87 17.07 -2.33
N VAL A 131 -6.88 17.01 -1.49
CA VAL A 131 -8.19 16.47 -1.82
C VAL A 131 -9.23 17.57 -1.61
N ASP A 132 -10.10 17.79 -2.59
CA ASP A 132 -11.27 18.65 -2.46
C ASP A 132 -12.49 17.79 -2.08
N LEU A 133 -13.02 18.04 -0.92
CA LEU A 133 -14.16 17.34 -0.33
C LEU A 133 -15.35 18.32 -0.26
N GLY A 134 -16.15 18.36 -1.32
CA GLY A 134 -17.33 19.25 -1.38
C GLY A 134 -17.00 20.74 -1.31
N GLY A 135 -15.86 21.17 -1.90
CA GLY A 135 -15.37 22.56 -1.88
C GLY A 135 -14.45 22.91 -0.70
N ARG A 136 -14.13 21.94 0.16
CA ARG A 136 -13.11 22.05 1.20
C ARG A 136 -11.83 21.35 0.74
N SER A 137 -10.81 22.12 0.42
CA SER A 137 -9.48 21.54 0.11
C SER A 137 -8.75 21.17 1.39
N VAL A 138 -8.33 19.91 1.49
CA VAL A 138 -7.61 19.33 2.63
C VAL A 138 -6.36 18.59 2.19
N THR A 139 -5.42 18.46 3.11
CA THR A 139 -4.16 17.74 2.94
C THR A 139 -3.95 16.80 4.13
N ARG A 140 -2.91 15.96 4.12
CA ARG A 140 -2.56 15.13 5.28
C ARG A 140 -2.28 15.97 6.55
N ALA A 141 -1.81 17.20 6.40
CA ALA A 141 -1.50 18.08 7.54
C ALA A 141 -2.75 18.49 8.34
N ASP A 142 -3.92 18.46 7.72
CA ASP A 142 -5.19 18.76 8.40
C ASP A 142 -5.64 17.64 9.34
N PHE A 143 -4.98 16.46 9.28
CA PHE A 143 -5.31 15.26 10.04
C PHE A 143 -4.18 14.82 10.98
N GLU A 144 -3.37 15.76 11.48
CA GLU A 144 -2.27 15.45 12.42
C GLU A 144 -2.77 14.71 13.66
N ASP A 145 -3.95 15.07 14.17
CA ASP A 145 -4.54 14.48 15.37
C ASP A 145 -4.93 13.01 15.20
N VAL A 146 -5.14 12.54 13.96
CA VAL A 146 -5.43 11.13 13.64
C VAL A 146 -4.24 10.44 12.96
N THR A 147 -3.08 11.08 12.92
CA THR A 147 -1.84 10.51 12.42
C THR A 147 -0.96 10.06 13.60
N PRO A 148 -0.36 8.86 13.57
CA PRO A 148 0.53 8.44 14.65
C PRO A 148 1.80 9.30 14.65
N PRO A 149 2.45 9.53 15.81
CA PRO A 149 3.70 10.30 15.88
C PRO A 149 4.79 9.79 14.93
N ILE A 150 4.86 8.49 14.71
CA ILE A 150 5.71 7.88 13.69
C ILE A 150 4.81 7.07 12.76
N LEU A 151 4.73 7.46 11.51
CA LEU A 151 3.98 6.75 10.46
C LEU A 151 4.99 6.14 9.47
N VAL A 152 5.17 4.84 9.53
CA VAL A 152 6.00 4.10 8.56
C VAL A 152 5.12 3.71 7.37
N GLU A 153 5.47 4.18 6.18
CA GLU A 153 4.72 3.94 4.94
C GLU A 153 5.38 2.88 4.05
N SER A 154 6.63 2.53 4.36
CA SER A 154 7.38 1.40 3.79
C SER A 154 8.42 0.96 4.80
N PRO A 155 8.66 -0.35 4.98
CA PRO A 155 7.92 -1.44 4.38
C PRO A 155 6.50 -1.57 4.94
N LEU A 156 5.61 -2.17 4.18
CA LEU A 156 4.28 -2.55 4.67
C LEU A 156 4.33 -3.88 5.42
N ALA A 157 3.33 -4.13 6.25
CA ALA A 157 3.23 -5.40 6.97
C ALA A 157 3.23 -6.59 5.99
N PHE A 158 4.01 -7.63 6.34
CA PHE A 158 4.21 -8.86 5.56
C PHE A 158 4.89 -8.70 4.20
N GLN A 159 5.37 -7.50 3.87
CA GLN A 159 6.12 -7.26 2.64
C GLN A 159 7.45 -8.01 2.65
N GLU A 160 7.80 -8.60 1.49
CA GLU A 160 9.15 -9.09 1.23
C GLU A 160 10.07 -7.91 0.93
N VAL A 161 11.21 -7.85 1.63
CA VAL A 161 12.17 -6.76 1.55
C VAL A 161 13.59 -7.25 1.34
N GLY A 162 14.32 -6.53 0.50
CA GLY A 162 15.73 -6.81 0.24
C GLY A 162 16.67 -6.26 1.32
N ASN A 163 17.97 -6.48 1.11
CA ASN A 163 19.02 -5.94 1.97
C ASN A 163 19.76 -4.78 1.26
N PRO A 164 19.76 -3.58 1.82
CA PRO A 164 19.17 -3.16 3.09
C PRO A 164 17.63 -3.02 3.03
N VAL A 165 16.95 -3.20 4.15
CA VAL A 165 15.54 -2.77 4.28
C VAL A 165 15.51 -1.25 4.17
N GLN A 166 14.70 -0.71 3.27
CA GLN A 166 14.46 0.73 3.18
C GLN A 166 13.18 1.09 3.92
N ALA A 167 13.27 2.01 4.87
CA ALA A 167 12.14 2.50 5.63
C ALA A 167 11.85 3.96 5.28
N LEU A 168 10.62 4.21 4.85
CA LEU A 168 10.11 5.52 4.44
C LEU A 168 8.89 5.87 5.27
N GLY A 169 8.68 7.17 5.49
CA GLY A 169 7.49 7.63 6.18
C GLY A 169 7.59 9.06 6.68
N THR A 170 6.76 9.37 7.66
CA THR A 170 6.72 10.68 8.31
C THR A 170 6.77 10.53 9.82
N ALA A 171 7.33 11.52 10.50
CA ALA A 171 7.36 11.56 11.96
C ALA A 171 7.19 13.00 12.49
N ASN A 172 6.56 13.08 13.65
CA ASN A 172 6.48 14.29 14.46
C ASN A 172 6.90 13.93 15.90
N THR A 173 8.20 13.73 16.05
CA THR A 173 8.86 13.27 17.27
C THR A 173 9.68 14.40 17.89
N PHE A 174 10.03 14.27 19.18
CA PHE A 174 10.88 15.24 19.83
C PHE A 174 12.26 15.31 19.15
N GLU A 175 12.74 16.52 18.84
CA GLU A 175 13.97 16.76 18.08
C GLU A 175 14.07 16.00 16.75
N ALA A 176 12.94 15.64 16.15
CA ALA A 176 12.85 14.88 14.91
C ALA A 176 13.53 13.49 14.96
N THR A 177 13.90 12.99 16.15
CA THR A 177 14.72 11.77 16.30
C THR A 177 13.88 10.62 16.87
N PHE A 178 14.11 9.42 16.38
CA PHE A 178 13.52 8.18 16.86
C PHE A 178 14.48 7.01 16.64
N GLU A 179 14.29 5.92 17.38
CA GLU A 179 15.11 4.73 17.28
C GLU A 179 14.39 3.61 16.49
N TYR A 180 15.17 2.66 16.00
CA TYR A 180 14.64 1.45 15.41
C TYR A 180 15.43 0.21 15.77
N ASP A 181 14.71 -0.91 15.84
CA ASP A 181 15.25 -2.26 15.96
C ASP A 181 14.78 -3.11 14.80
N LEU A 182 15.67 -3.86 14.17
CA LEU A 182 15.31 -5.00 13.35
C LEU A 182 15.45 -6.26 14.21
N LEU A 183 14.36 -7.01 14.39
CA LEU A 183 14.31 -8.18 15.26
C LEU A 183 14.10 -9.45 14.45
N ASP A 184 14.73 -10.55 14.86
CA ASP A 184 14.40 -11.89 14.38
C ASP A 184 13.08 -12.41 15.00
N PRO A 185 12.53 -13.55 14.57
CA PRO A 185 11.29 -14.10 15.13
C PRO A 185 11.35 -14.41 16.63
N ALA A 186 12.55 -14.66 17.17
CA ALA A 186 12.75 -14.90 18.60
C ALA A 186 12.87 -13.61 19.43
N GLY A 187 12.82 -12.43 18.77
CA GLY A 187 12.96 -11.13 19.40
C GLY A 187 14.40 -10.69 19.64
N LYS A 188 15.38 -11.40 19.06
CA LYS A 188 16.80 -10.99 19.12
C LYS A 188 17.01 -9.80 18.18
N VAL A 189 17.68 -8.77 18.67
CA VAL A 189 18.07 -7.60 17.87
C VAL A 189 19.14 -7.99 16.85
N LEU A 190 18.80 -7.85 15.58
CA LEU A 190 19.71 -8.01 14.44
C LEU A 190 20.44 -6.71 14.13
N LYS A 191 19.73 -5.59 14.24
CA LYS A 191 20.26 -4.23 14.07
C LYS A 191 19.51 -3.28 15.00
N HIS A 192 20.23 -2.37 15.61
CA HIS A 192 19.71 -1.26 16.38
C HIS A 192 20.40 0.02 15.91
N ASP A 193 19.64 1.10 15.72
CA ASP A 193 20.17 2.42 15.38
C ASP A 193 19.07 3.48 15.59
N PHE A 194 19.37 4.72 15.21
CA PHE A 194 18.39 5.81 15.21
C PHE A 194 18.24 6.42 13.80
N ALA A 195 17.15 7.13 13.60
CA ALA A 195 16.86 7.90 12.40
C ALA A 195 16.38 9.31 12.78
N THR A 196 16.54 10.23 11.84
CA THR A 196 16.10 11.61 12.00
C THR A 196 15.21 12.00 10.84
N ALA A 197 14.02 12.54 11.13
CA ALA A 197 13.14 13.12 10.14
C ALA A 197 13.61 14.54 9.75
N THR A 198 13.07 15.06 8.67
CA THR A 198 13.42 16.42 8.18
C THR A 198 12.94 17.53 9.10
N SER A 199 11.97 17.26 9.98
CA SER A 199 11.47 18.15 11.03
C SER A 199 10.79 17.33 12.13
N GLY A 200 10.48 17.98 13.27
CA GLY A 200 9.83 17.38 14.44
C GLY A 200 9.37 18.44 15.41
N SER A 201 9.05 18.05 16.67
CA SER A 201 8.67 18.97 17.76
C SER A 201 7.48 19.88 17.39
N GLY A 202 6.42 19.29 16.82
CA GLY A 202 5.19 19.98 16.41
C GLY A 202 5.09 20.23 14.90
N THR A 203 6.11 19.91 14.13
CA THR A 203 6.07 19.96 12.66
C THR A 203 6.46 18.60 12.10
N ARG A 204 5.53 17.92 11.41
CA ARG A 204 5.77 16.62 10.81
C ARG A 204 6.82 16.70 9.71
N GLY A 205 7.85 15.86 9.81
CA GLY A 205 8.90 15.70 8.81
C GLY A 205 8.82 14.36 8.10
N THR A 206 9.54 14.22 7.00
CA THR A 206 9.72 12.95 6.28
C THR A 206 11.01 12.26 6.73
N PHE A 207 11.03 10.93 6.63
CA PHE A 207 12.26 10.16 6.80
C PHE A 207 12.45 9.13 5.70
N ASP A 208 13.71 8.84 5.40
CA ASP A 208 14.17 7.77 4.51
C ASP A 208 15.46 7.22 5.10
N PHE A 209 15.44 5.99 5.63
CA PHE A 209 16.63 5.35 6.16
C PHE A 209 16.75 3.90 5.73
N LYS A 210 17.97 3.38 5.77
CA LYS A 210 18.31 2.02 5.36
C LYS A 210 18.80 1.20 6.53
N VAL A 211 18.26 -0.01 6.67
CA VAL A 211 18.62 -0.96 7.71
C VAL A 211 19.37 -2.14 7.08
N PRO A 212 20.71 -2.11 7.04
CA PRO A 212 21.47 -3.27 6.60
C PRO A 212 21.40 -4.39 7.65
N PHE A 213 21.36 -5.63 7.20
CA PHE A 213 21.27 -6.78 8.10
C PHE A 213 22.16 -7.94 7.64
N GLU A 214 22.59 -8.75 8.62
CA GLU A 214 23.30 -10.02 8.41
C GLU A 214 22.45 -11.15 9.02
N ALA A 215 21.39 -11.54 8.30
CA ALA A 215 20.49 -12.61 8.73
C ALA A 215 20.11 -13.48 7.53
N PRO A 216 19.69 -14.74 7.74
CA PRO A 216 19.10 -15.56 6.70
C PRO A 216 17.75 -14.96 6.26
N ASN A 217 17.30 -15.35 5.06
CA ASN A 217 15.94 -15.05 4.62
C ASN A 217 14.92 -15.59 5.64
N GLY A 218 13.82 -14.89 5.81
CA GLY A 218 12.74 -15.30 6.70
C GLY A 218 12.04 -14.14 7.39
N VAL A 219 11.13 -14.47 8.29
CA VAL A 219 10.33 -13.49 9.04
C VAL A 219 11.21 -12.65 9.96
N ALA A 220 10.94 -11.36 10.02
CA ALA A 220 11.56 -10.39 10.92
C ALA A 220 10.53 -9.33 11.31
N ARG A 221 10.90 -8.44 12.23
CA ARG A 221 10.08 -7.29 12.62
C ARG A 221 10.93 -6.04 12.63
N LEU A 222 10.48 -5.02 11.91
CA LEU A 222 11.00 -3.66 12.07
C LEU A 222 10.19 -2.98 13.17
N VAL A 223 10.85 -2.55 14.22
CA VAL A 223 10.25 -1.84 15.36
C VAL A 223 10.82 -0.43 15.41
N VAL A 224 9.96 0.58 15.29
CA VAL A 224 10.35 2.00 15.32
C VAL A 224 9.68 2.66 16.52
N TYR A 225 10.41 3.51 17.26
CA TYR A 225 9.90 4.06 18.51
C TYR A 225 10.66 5.32 18.96
N GLU A 226 10.02 6.13 19.78
CA GLU A 226 10.69 7.18 20.57
C GLU A 226 11.15 6.66 21.93
N ARG A 227 12.15 7.33 22.49
CA ARG A 227 12.48 7.20 23.92
C ARG A 227 11.77 8.27 24.73
N SER A 228 11.05 7.85 25.75
CA SER A 228 10.50 8.75 26.75
C SER A 228 11.62 9.53 27.44
N ALA A 229 11.53 10.84 27.44
CA ALA A 229 12.48 11.71 28.17
C ALA A 229 12.36 11.55 29.69
N ALA A 230 11.25 10.99 30.19
CA ALA A 230 11.01 10.84 31.62
C ALA A 230 11.75 9.63 32.22
N ASP A 231 11.80 8.50 31.50
CA ASP A 231 12.29 7.22 32.05
C ASP A 231 13.03 6.35 31.02
N GLY A 232 13.18 6.80 29.77
CA GLY A 232 13.84 6.06 28.69
C GLY A 232 13.04 4.88 28.15
N SER A 233 11.78 4.70 28.55
CA SER A 233 10.91 3.65 28.00
C SER A 233 10.61 3.89 26.51
N LYS A 234 10.26 2.84 25.77
CA LYS A 234 9.79 2.96 24.39
C LYS A 234 8.38 3.53 24.38
N THR A 235 8.17 4.59 23.61
CA THR A 235 6.86 5.21 23.36
C THR A 235 6.61 5.29 21.86
N HIS A 236 5.37 5.49 21.45
CA HIS A 236 4.95 5.59 20.05
C HIS A 236 5.49 4.43 19.18
N VAL A 237 5.38 3.23 19.74
CA VAL A 237 5.96 2.01 19.14
C VAL A 237 5.17 1.60 17.91
N VAL A 238 5.87 1.48 16.78
CA VAL A 238 5.40 0.97 15.50
C VAL A 238 6.10 -0.36 15.24
N GLU A 239 5.35 -1.45 15.14
CA GLU A 239 5.89 -2.78 14.88
C GLU A 239 5.35 -3.33 13.56
N ILE A 240 6.25 -3.65 12.63
CA ILE A 240 5.92 -4.08 11.27
C ILE A 240 6.56 -5.44 11.02
N PRO A 241 5.74 -6.51 10.92
CA PRO A 241 6.23 -7.81 10.47
C PRO A 241 6.62 -7.74 9.00
N ILE A 242 7.80 -8.27 8.65
CA ILE A 242 8.34 -8.27 7.28
C ILE A 242 8.97 -9.62 6.96
N SER A 243 9.22 -9.89 5.68
CA SER A 243 9.98 -11.05 5.21
C SER A 243 11.30 -10.58 4.60
N LEU A 244 12.42 -10.98 5.19
CA LEU A 244 13.76 -10.65 4.68
C LEU A 244 14.11 -11.57 3.51
N ALA A 245 14.56 -10.99 2.39
CA ALA A 245 15.12 -11.67 1.24
C ALA A 245 16.52 -11.10 0.90
N LYS A 246 17.43 -11.96 0.39
CA LYS A 246 18.77 -11.57 -0.07
C LYS A 246 18.84 -11.57 -1.57
#